data_0e57bae30d8024f10a768b527b78d8d2
#
_entry.id   0e57bae30d8024f10a768b527b78d8d2
#
_cell.length_a   1.000
_cell.length_b   1.000
_cell.length_c   1.000
_cell.angle_alpha   90.00
_cell.angle_beta   90.00
_cell.angle_gamma   90.00
#
_symmetry.space_group_name_H-M   'P 1'
#
loop_
_entity.id
_entity.type
_entity.pdbx_description
1 polymer ?
#
loop_
_entity_poly.entity_id
_entity_poly.type
_entity_poly.pdbx_seq_one_letter_code
_entity_poly.pdbx_strand_id
1 'polypeptide(L)'
;MHERAHAKVNLVLSVTPGVCEGAYHEVRTVMCALELHDEVELCELAAGEGLVFSCEPDPLPAGADPAVNLAYRAAVGMAEALEKPLDMSVALRKHVPSQAGLGGGSSDAAAVMRGLARMWQIGLDDERVVRLAQSLGADVAF
;
A
#
# COMPACT_ATOMS: atom_id res chain seq x y z
N MET A 1 10.14 9.48 8.19
CA MET A 1 9.14 9.96 7.20
C MET A 1 7.76 9.57 7.69
N HIS A 2 6.79 10.48 7.63
CA HIS A 2 5.40 10.18 8.01
C HIS A 2 4.50 10.35 6.79
N GLU A 3 3.62 9.38 6.56
CA GLU A 3 2.61 9.37 5.50
C GLU A 3 1.23 9.09 6.09
N ARG A 4 0.20 9.68 5.49
CA ARG A 4 -1.21 9.38 5.79
C ARG A 4 -1.78 8.48 4.71
N ALA A 5 -2.39 7.38 5.12
CA ALA A 5 -3.07 6.42 4.27
C ALA A 5 -4.59 6.63 4.37
N HIS A 6 -5.12 7.55 3.58
CA HIS A 6 -6.53 7.95 3.65
C HIS A 6 -7.47 6.82 3.22
N ALA A 7 -8.53 6.61 3.97
CA ALA A 7 -9.65 5.79 3.54
C ALA A 7 -10.34 6.40 2.32
N LYS A 8 -11.07 5.59 1.56
CA LYS A 8 -11.84 6.05 0.40
C LYS A 8 -13.28 5.54 0.46
N VAL A 9 -14.17 6.23 -0.21
CA VAL A 9 -15.51 5.73 -0.54
C VAL A 9 -15.75 5.88 -2.03
N ASN A 10 -16.50 4.96 -2.59
CA ASN A 10 -16.98 5.04 -3.96
C ASN A 10 -18.32 5.76 -3.94
N LEU A 11 -18.35 7.00 -4.44
CA LEU A 11 -19.60 7.78 -4.57
C LEU A 11 -20.47 7.23 -5.70
N VAL A 12 -19.84 6.75 -6.75
CA VAL A 12 -20.47 6.05 -7.87
C VAL A 12 -19.61 4.84 -8.19
N LEU A 13 -20.23 3.70 -8.40
CA LEU A 13 -19.57 2.47 -8.81
C LEU A 13 -20.45 1.77 -9.86
N SER A 14 -19.92 1.61 -11.06
CA SER A 14 -20.54 0.84 -12.13
C SER A 14 -19.58 -0.24 -12.60
N VAL A 15 -20.07 -1.45 -12.62
CA VAL A 15 -19.32 -2.62 -13.13
C VAL A 15 -19.93 -2.99 -14.48
N THR A 16 -19.12 -2.98 -15.54
CA THR A 16 -19.58 -3.36 -16.87
C THR A 16 -19.76 -4.89 -16.92
N PRO A 17 -20.93 -5.41 -17.36
CA PRO A 17 -21.09 -6.83 -17.61
C PRO A 17 -20.16 -7.30 -18.72
N GLY A 18 -19.38 -8.34 -18.47
CA GLY A 18 -18.42 -8.91 -19.41
C GLY A 18 -17.08 -9.17 -18.72
N VAL A 19 -16.36 -10.16 -19.21
CA VAL A 19 -15.01 -10.48 -18.73
C VAL A 19 -14.03 -9.75 -19.65
N CYS A 20 -13.29 -8.79 -19.15
CA CYS A 20 -12.10 -8.29 -19.85
C CYS A 20 -10.96 -9.31 -19.74
N GLU A 21 -9.99 -9.25 -20.62
CA GLU A 21 -8.80 -10.11 -20.57
C GLU A 21 -8.18 -10.07 -19.17
N GLY A 22 -7.96 -11.24 -18.54
CA GLY A 22 -7.35 -11.35 -17.23
C GLY A 22 -8.32 -11.49 -16.04
N ALA A 23 -9.59 -11.88 -16.26
CA ALA A 23 -10.61 -12.07 -15.20
C ALA A 23 -10.99 -10.81 -14.39
N TYR A 24 -10.63 -9.62 -14.86
CA TYR A 24 -11.08 -8.35 -14.29
C TYR A 24 -12.31 -7.80 -15.02
N HIS A 25 -13.20 -7.18 -14.29
CA HIS A 25 -14.30 -6.40 -14.86
C HIS A 25 -13.88 -4.95 -15.03
N GLU A 26 -14.31 -4.30 -16.11
CA GLU A 26 -14.19 -2.85 -16.24
C GLU A 26 -15.04 -2.18 -15.16
N VAL A 27 -14.42 -1.35 -14.35
CA VAL A 27 -15.07 -0.60 -13.28
C VAL A 27 -14.96 0.88 -13.58
N ARG A 28 -16.10 1.58 -13.55
CA ARG A 28 -16.16 3.04 -13.60
C ARG A 28 -16.59 3.53 -12.23
N THR A 29 -15.75 4.34 -11.62
CA THR A 29 -16.00 4.81 -10.26
C THR A 29 -15.62 6.28 -10.09
N VAL A 30 -16.32 6.94 -9.18
CA VAL A 30 -15.90 8.22 -8.61
C VAL A 30 -15.56 7.95 -7.17
N MET A 31 -14.28 8.08 -6.82
CA MET A 31 -13.81 7.88 -5.46
C MET A 31 -13.58 9.21 -4.75
N CYS A 32 -13.79 9.22 -3.45
CA CYS A 32 -13.52 10.35 -2.57
C CYS A 32 -12.65 9.87 -1.41
N ALA A 33 -11.52 10.54 -1.17
CA ALA A 33 -10.71 10.32 0.01
C ALA A 33 -11.41 10.92 1.24
N LEU A 34 -11.29 10.23 2.37
CA LEU A 34 -11.85 10.64 3.66
C LEU A 34 -10.76 11.23 4.56
N GLU A 35 -11.17 12.01 5.56
CA GLU A 35 -10.27 12.45 6.65
C GLU A 35 -9.77 11.26 7.50
N LEU A 36 -10.58 10.20 7.60
CA LEU A 36 -10.19 8.95 8.26
C LEU A 36 -8.99 8.35 7.52
N HIS A 37 -7.91 8.10 8.23
CA HIS A 37 -6.66 7.60 7.65
C HIS A 37 -5.89 6.76 8.65
N ASP A 38 -5.06 5.86 8.15
CA ASP A 38 -4.02 5.19 8.88
C ASP A 38 -2.72 6.01 8.85
N GLU A 39 -1.85 5.80 9.80
CA GLU A 39 -0.56 6.48 9.88
C GLU A 39 0.56 5.48 9.54
N VAL A 40 1.45 5.87 8.66
CA VAL A 40 2.65 5.11 8.28
C VAL A 40 3.88 5.90 8.67
N GLU A 41 4.74 5.30 9.48
CA GLU A 41 6.05 5.85 9.82
C GLU A 41 7.15 4.99 9.20
N LEU A 42 8.08 5.64 8.51
CA LEU A 42 9.23 5.02 7.86
C LEU A 42 10.52 5.62 8.42
N CYS A 43 11.43 4.78 8.90
CA CYS A 43 12.73 5.19 9.41
C CYS A 43 13.83 4.32 8.80
N GLU A 44 14.93 4.94 8.36
CA GLU A 44 16.13 4.20 7.94
C GLU A 44 16.77 3.51 9.15
N LEU A 45 17.27 2.31 8.93
CA LEU A 45 18.01 1.53 9.90
C LEU A 45 19.49 1.41 9.47
N ALA A 46 20.33 0.86 10.33
CA ALA A 46 21.71 0.61 9.98
C ALA A 46 21.80 -0.48 8.90
N ALA A 47 22.83 -0.39 8.07
CA ALA A 47 23.04 -1.33 6.97
C ALA A 47 23.10 -2.79 7.46
N GLY A 48 22.29 -3.65 6.87
CA GLY A 48 22.19 -5.07 7.20
C GLY A 48 21.15 -5.43 8.28
N GLU A 49 20.40 -4.46 8.81
CA GLU A 49 19.32 -4.74 9.77
C GLU A 49 18.04 -5.26 9.10
N GLY A 50 17.88 -5.01 7.81
CA GLY A 50 16.73 -5.48 7.03
C GLY A 50 15.43 -4.75 7.36
N LEU A 51 14.30 -5.34 6.94
CA LEU A 51 12.98 -4.78 7.18
C LEU A 51 12.45 -5.15 8.57
N VAL A 52 12.19 -4.14 9.39
CA VAL A 52 11.43 -4.25 10.64
C VAL A 52 10.03 -3.71 10.39
N PHE A 53 9.01 -4.58 10.46
CA PHE A 53 7.63 -4.21 10.21
C PHE A 53 6.77 -4.37 11.45
N SER A 54 5.93 -3.37 11.76
CA SER A 54 4.93 -3.43 12.83
C SER A 54 3.60 -2.85 12.37
N CYS A 55 2.50 -3.40 12.90
CA CYS A 55 1.15 -2.95 12.62
C CYS A 55 0.33 -2.95 13.92
N GLU A 56 -0.30 -1.82 14.28
CA GLU A 56 -1.11 -1.69 15.49
C GLU A 56 -2.43 -0.95 15.22
N PRO A 57 -3.58 -1.52 15.63
CA PRO A 57 -3.75 -2.93 15.96
C PRO A 57 -3.47 -3.82 14.73
N ASP A 58 -2.89 -4.98 14.96
CA ASP A 58 -2.64 -5.92 13.86
C ASP A 58 -3.97 -6.62 13.50
N PRO A 59 -4.45 -6.46 12.25
CA PRO A 59 -5.67 -7.11 11.80
C PRO A 59 -5.48 -8.61 11.55
N LEU A 60 -4.23 -9.10 11.57
CA LEU A 60 -3.90 -10.50 11.34
C LEU A 60 -3.82 -11.27 12.66
N PRO A 61 -4.12 -12.59 12.64
CA PRO A 61 -3.90 -13.43 13.81
C PRO A 61 -2.43 -13.43 14.24
N ALA A 62 -2.20 -13.59 15.54
CA ALA A 62 -0.85 -13.70 16.07
C ALA A 62 -0.07 -14.84 15.37
N GLY A 63 1.13 -14.51 14.87
CA GLY A 63 1.99 -15.45 14.14
C GLY A 63 1.64 -15.60 12.65
N ALA A 64 0.74 -14.80 12.11
CA ALA A 64 0.50 -14.75 10.67
C ALA A 64 1.75 -14.26 9.92
N ASP A 65 1.93 -14.75 8.69
CA ASP A 65 3.00 -14.29 7.81
C ASP A 65 2.82 -12.79 7.49
N PRO A 66 3.80 -11.93 7.79
CA PRO A 66 3.74 -10.50 7.44
C PRO A 66 3.49 -10.25 5.95
N ALA A 67 3.86 -11.19 5.08
CA ALA A 67 3.64 -11.11 3.63
C ALA A 67 2.15 -11.10 3.23
N VAL A 68 1.24 -11.38 4.15
CA VAL A 68 -0.21 -11.19 3.95
C VAL A 68 -0.57 -9.70 3.96
N ASN A 69 0.19 -8.85 4.67
CA ASN A 69 -0.05 -7.42 4.75
C ASN A 69 0.43 -6.70 3.48
N LEU A 70 -0.45 -5.95 2.82
CA LEU A 70 -0.12 -5.24 1.58
C LEU A 70 0.96 -4.16 1.78
N ALA A 71 1.01 -3.50 2.93
CA ALA A 71 2.04 -2.50 3.25
C ALA A 71 3.43 -3.16 3.37
N TYR A 72 3.51 -4.35 3.99
CA TYR A 72 4.73 -5.15 4.01
C TYR A 72 5.18 -5.53 2.60
N ARG A 73 4.25 -6.06 1.79
CA ARG A 73 4.53 -6.43 0.39
C ARG A 73 4.96 -5.23 -0.46
N ALA A 74 4.38 -4.06 -0.20
CA ALA A 74 4.78 -2.83 -0.88
C ALA A 74 6.23 -2.44 -0.54
N ALA A 75 6.64 -2.55 0.72
CA ALA A 75 8.02 -2.25 1.12
C ALA A 75 9.02 -3.19 0.45
N VAL A 76 8.77 -4.51 0.52
CA VAL A 76 9.62 -5.52 -0.12
C VAL A 76 9.66 -5.33 -1.64
N GLY A 77 8.50 -5.18 -2.28
CA GLY A 77 8.41 -5.02 -3.73
C GLY A 77 9.08 -3.74 -4.25
N MET A 78 9.02 -2.64 -3.49
CA MET A 78 9.74 -1.40 -3.83
C MET A 78 11.27 -1.61 -3.82
N ALA A 79 11.78 -2.30 -2.80
CA ALA A 79 13.21 -2.58 -2.70
C ALA A 79 13.68 -3.50 -3.84
N GLU A 80 12.93 -4.55 -4.14
CA GLU A 80 13.23 -5.48 -5.23
C GLU A 80 13.16 -4.79 -6.61
N ALA A 81 12.06 -4.08 -6.89
CA ALA A 81 11.86 -3.43 -8.18
C ALA A 81 12.90 -2.33 -8.48
N LEU A 82 13.39 -1.66 -7.44
CA LEU A 82 14.33 -0.55 -7.56
C LEU A 82 15.78 -0.95 -7.23
N GLU A 83 16.03 -2.22 -6.92
CA GLU A 83 17.35 -2.76 -6.53
C GLU A 83 17.98 -1.96 -5.37
N LYS A 84 17.16 -1.62 -4.36
CA LYS A 84 17.57 -0.87 -3.17
C LYS A 84 17.70 -1.79 -1.96
N PRO A 85 18.65 -1.53 -1.06
CA PRO A 85 18.66 -2.21 0.24
C PRO A 85 17.39 -1.82 1.01
N LEU A 86 16.84 -2.77 1.77
CA LEU A 86 15.66 -2.56 2.59
C LEU A 86 16.02 -2.58 4.09
N ASP A 87 16.96 -1.74 4.48
CA ASP A 87 17.30 -1.51 5.88
C ASP A 87 16.36 -0.40 6.42
N MET A 88 15.14 -0.82 6.79
CA MET A 88 14.03 0.10 7.04
C MET A 88 13.12 -0.40 8.16
N SER A 89 12.68 0.51 9.02
CA SER A 89 11.55 0.30 9.91
C SER A 89 10.28 0.88 9.27
N VAL A 90 9.23 0.07 9.21
CA VAL A 90 7.88 0.47 8.76
C VAL A 90 6.91 0.20 9.90
N ALA A 91 6.41 1.26 10.52
CA ALA A 91 5.39 1.17 11.56
C ALA A 91 4.05 1.68 11.01
N LEU A 92 3.03 0.83 11.08
CA LEU A 92 1.68 1.10 10.61
C LEU A 92 0.73 1.17 11.80
N ARG A 93 0.06 2.33 11.98
CA ARG A 93 -0.99 2.52 12.98
C ARG A 93 -2.35 2.56 12.28
N LYS A 94 -3.20 1.57 12.59
CA LYS A 94 -4.50 1.39 11.96
C LYS A 94 -5.61 2.14 12.68
N HIS A 95 -6.35 2.94 11.93
CA HIS A 95 -7.58 3.62 12.33
C HIS A 95 -8.74 3.27 11.38
N VAL A 96 -8.41 2.93 10.11
CA VAL A 96 -9.38 2.51 9.12
C VAL A 96 -9.79 1.06 9.37
N PRO A 97 -11.09 0.77 9.58
CA PRO A 97 -11.55 -0.60 9.82
C PRO A 97 -11.17 -1.54 8.69
N SER A 98 -10.60 -2.69 9.04
CA SER A 98 -10.24 -3.73 8.08
C SER A 98 -11.49 -4.36 7.46
N GLN A 99 -11.41 -4.73 6.17
CA GLN A 99 -12.49 -5.40 5.42
C GLN A 99 -13.81 -4.60 5.33
N ALA A 100 -13.79 -3.31 5.60
CA ALA A 100 -14.98 -2.44 5.55
C ALA A 100 -15.27 -1.85 4.15
N GLY A 101 -14.54 -2.25 3.11
CA GLY A 101 -14.67 -1.66 1.77
C GLY A 101 -14.08 -0.25 1.62
N LEU A 102 -13.37 0.23 2.65
CA LEU A 102 -12.81 1.59 2.71
C LEU A 102 -11.41 1.72 2.09
N GLY A 103 -10.89 0.64 1.50
CA GLY A 103 -9.59 0.66 0.81
C GLY A 103 -8.37 0.80 1.72
N GLY A 104 -8.50 0.61 3.05
CA GLY A 104 -7.43 0.87 4.02
C GLY A 104 -6.12 0.16 3.69
N GLY A 105 -6.13 -1.16 3.45
CA GLY A 105 -4.91 -1.91 3.13
C GLY A 105 -4.22 -1.45 1.84
N SER A 106 -5.00 -1.09 0.81
CA SER A 106 -4.44 -0.55 -0.44
C SER A 106 -3.84 0.84 -0.22
N SER A 107 -4.50 1.67 0.59
CA SER A 107 -3.99 2.98 0.95
C SER A 107 -2.71 2.90 1.79
N ASP A 108 -2.62 1.92 2.71
CA ASP A 108 -1.40 1.64 3.47
C ASP A 108 -0.22 1.31 2.54
N ALA A 109 -0.45 0.39 1.60
CA ALA A 109 0.56 0.02 0.61
C ALA A 109 1.00 1.22 -0.23
N ALA A 110 0.04 2.02 -0.73
CA ALA A 110 0.34 3.24 -1.48
C ALA A 110 1.10 4.28 -0.64
N ALA A 111 0.78 4.41 0.66
CA ALA A 111 1.49 5.31 1.57
C ALA A 111 2.95 4.86 1.79
N VAL A 112 3.20 3.57 1.98
CA VAL A 112 4.55 2.99 2.05
C VAL A 112 5.32 3.28 0.77
N MET A 113 4.73 3.03 -0.41
CA MET A 113 5.36 3.29 -1.70
C MET A 113 5.72 4.76 -1.88
N ARG A 114 4.80 5.69 -1.54
CA ARG A 114 5.07 7.14 -1.59
C ARG A 114 6.20 7.55 -0.66
N GLY A 115 6.20 7.05 0.57
CA GLY A 115 7.23 7.34 1.55
C GLY A 115 8.61 6.87 1.10
N LEU A 116 8.73 5.62 0.64
CA LEU A 116 9.97 5.06 0.11
C LEU A 116 10.43 5.78 -1.16
N ALA A 117 9.52 6.09 -2.07
CA ALA A 117 9.84 6.83 -3.28
C ALA A 117 10.45 8.21 -2.96
N ARG A 118 9.88 8.93 -1.97
CA ARG A 118 10.45 10.21 -1.50
C ARG A 118 11.82 10.04 -0.86
N MET A 119 11.99 9.04 0.02
CA MET A 119 13.27 8.78 0.69
C MET A 119 14.36 8.40 -0.31
N TRP A 120 14.03 7.62 -1.32
CA TRP A 120 14.97 7.20 -2.36
C TRP A 120 15.05 8.15 -3.55
N GLN A 121 14.31 9.26 -3.54
CA GLN A 121 14.26 10.28 -4.60
C GLN A 121 13.88 9.70 -5.97
N ILE A 122 12.89 8.80 -5.97
CA ILE A 122 12.33 8.17 -7.17
C ILE A 122 10.97 8.79 -7.47
N GLY A 123 10.68 9.04 -8.75
CA GLY A 123 9.36 9.51 -9.18
C GLY A 123 8.30 8.40 -9.02
N LEU A 124 7.07 8.78 -8.65
CA LEU A 124 5.95 7.84 -8.61
C LEU A 124 5.50 7.39 -10.01
N ASP A 125 5.92 8.12 -11.05
CA ASP A 125 5.73 7.81 -12.48
C ASP A 125 6.80 6.85 -13.05
N ASP A 126 7.78 6.43 -12.24
CA ASP A 126 8.73 5.39 -12.64
C ASP A 126 7.96 4.11 -12.99
N GLU A 127 8.18 3.57 -14.17
CA GLU A 127 7.45 2.41 -14.68
C GLU A 127 7.52 1.19 -13.76
N ARG A 128 8.60 1.01 -12.99
CA ARG A 128 8.76 -0.09 -12.04
C ARG A 128 7.82 0.10 -10.84
N VAL A 129 7.70 1.34 -10.35
CA VAL A 129 6.78 1.71 -9.27
C VAL A 129 5.34 1.52 -9.71
N VAL A 130 4.98 2.00 -10.91
CA VAL A 130 3.63 1.84 -11.46
C VAL A 130 3.25 0.38 -11.63
N ARG A 131 4.14 -0.44 -12.22
CA ARG A 131 3.91 -1.89 -12.38
C ARG A 131 3.73 -2.60 -11.04
N LEU A 132 4.53 -2.25 -10.06
CA LEU A 132 4.39 -2.81 -8.71
C LEU A 132 3.04 -2.45 -8.10
N ALA A 133 2.64 -1.17 -8.15
CA ALA A 133 1.34 -0.72 -7.62
C ALA A 133 0.18 -1.50 -8.23
N GLN A 134 0.18 -1.67 -9.58
CA GLN A 134 -0.83 -2.45 -10.29
C GLN A 134 -0.85 -3.92 -9.86
N SER A 135 0.31 -4.52 -9.60
CA SER A 135 0.42 -5.92 -9.16
C SER A 135 -0.08 -6.15 -7.74
N LEU A 136 0.04 -5.14 -6.87
CA LEU A 136 -0.45 -5.19 -5.50
C LEU A 136 -1.98 -5.07 -5.42
N GLY A 137 -2.58 -4.30 -6.31
CA GLY A 137 -4.03 -4.14 -6.40
C GLY A 137 -4.47 -2.90 -7.16
N ALA A 138 -5.67 -2.93 -7.73
CA ALA A 138 -6.21 -1.83 -8.52
C ALA A 138 -6.30 -0.52 -7.71
N ASP A 139 -6.74 -0.61 -6.45
CA ASP A 139 -6.86 0.56 -5.56
C ASP A 139 -5.49 1.08 -5.05
N VAL A 140 -4.40 0.32 -5.20
CA VAL A 140 -3.03 0.78 -4.84
C VAL A 140 -2.49 1.73 -5.90
N ALA A 141 -2.79 1.45 -7.16
CA ALA A 141 -2.32 2.24 -8.31
C ALA A 141 -3.13 3.53 -8.53
N PHE A 142 -4.28 3.64 -7.90
CA PHE A 142 -5.21 4.76 -8.01
C PHE A 142 -4.88 5.87 -7.02
#